data_a30ddb1b190d00faf044b5df9b2bacf7
#
_entry.id   a30ddb1b190d00faf044b5df9b2bacf7
#
_cell.length_a   1.000
_cell.length_b   1.000
_cell.length_c   1.000
_cell.angle_alpha   90.00
_cell.angle_beta   90.00
_cell.angle_gamma   90.00
#
_symmetry.space_group_name_H-M   'P 1'
#
loop_
_entity.id
_entity.type
_entity.pdbx_description
1 polymer ?
#
loop_
_entity_poly.entity_id
_entity_poly.type
_entity_poly.pdbx_seq_one_letter_code
_entity_poly.pdbx_strand_id
1 'polypeptide(L)'
;PTVRLMIFLQFLCNFAMTGIGPILPLYIRGMMGGDAKAVATIVGIIIFLAGGSSAMASLHVDRLTARHPMHQILISASAVCGVLFILQYMMPNVWGLGFFRALTGMFMGMIMPISNTIITLAVPEEKKGTVFGITTSLALWGNVAGPVFSGALAMKFGYGSVFWSTAFIFFFVTLLIRLQHKKVREAQARA
;
A
#
# COMPACT_ATOMS: atom_id res chain seq x y z
N PRO A 1 -12.30 -17.97 2.77
CA PRO A 1 -11.28 -17.55 1.77
C PRO A 1 -11.10 -16.04 1.78
N THR A 2 -12.16 -15.23 1.84
CA THR A 2 -12.08 -13.75 1.80
C THR A 2 -11.24 -13.17 2.93
N VAL A 3 -11.42 -13.61 4.17
CA VAL A 3 -10.66 -13.15 5.34
C VAL A 3 -9.15 -13.42 5.15
N ARG A 4 -8.78 -14.62 4.72
CA ARG A 4 -7.37 -14.96 4.45
C ARG A 4 -6.74 -14.06 3.39
N LEU A 5 -7.50 -13.71 2.35
CA LEU A 5 -7.03 -12.78 1.33
C LEU A 5 -6.82 -11.38 1.91
N MET A 6 -7.74 -10.86 2.71
CA MET A 6 -7.61 -9.54 3.32
C MET A 6 -6.42 -9.46 4.28
N ILE A 7 -6.19 -10.50 5.07
CA ILE A 7 -5.01 -10.61 5.93
C ILE A 7 -3.72 -10.59 5.11
N PHE A 8 -3.65 -11.38 4.04
CA PHE A 8 -2.49 -11.45 3.16
C PHE A 8 -2.27 -10.13 2.39
N LEU A 9 -3.34 -9.48 1.97
CA LEU A 9 -3.31 -8.15 1.37
C LEU A 9 -2.67 -7.14 2.33
N GLN A 10 -3.11 -7.11 3.59
CA GLN A 10 -2.55 -6.19 4.59
C GLN A 10 -1.07 -6.46 4.85
N PHE A 11 -0.67 -7.73 4.94
CA PHE A 11 0.74 -8.10 5.01
C PHE A 11 1.54 -7.54 3.83
N LEU A 12 1.10 -7.78 2.60
CA LEU A 12 1.78 -7.32 1.38
C LEU A 12 1.84 -5.79 1.29
N CYS A 13 0.75 -5.10 1.64
CA CYS A 13 0.72 -3.64 1.66
C CYS A 13 1.70 -3.07 2.69
N ASN A 14 1.73 -3.61 3.91
CA ASN A 14 2.69 -3.18 4.94
C ASN A 14 4.13 -3.49 4.52
N PHE A 15 4.39 -4.68 4.02
CA PHE A 15 5.71 -5.08 3.51
C PHE A 15 6.21 -4.11 2.43
N ALA A 16 5.37 -3.80 1.43
CA ALA A 16 5.73 -2.91 0.33
C ALA A 16 5.96 -1.46 0.79
N MET A 17 5.07 -0.95 1.67
CA MET A 17 5.13 0.44 2.12
C MET A 17 6.29 0.72 3.06
N THR A 18 6.56 -0.19 4.00
CA THR A 18 7.68 -0.03 4.94
C THR A 18 9.02 -0.31 4.29
N GLY A 19 9.06 -1.18 3.26
CA GLY A 19 10.26 -1.43 2.49
C GLY A 19 10.82 -0.18 1.80
N ILE A 20 9.94 0.69 1.28
CA ILE A 20 10.40 1.91 0.62
C ILE A 20 10.83 3.01 1.60
N GLY A 21 10.43 2.92 2.87
CA GLY A 21 10.72 3.93 3.90
C GLY A 21 12.18 4.32 3.99
N PRO A 22 13.13 3.40 4.25
CA PRO A 22 14.55 3.72 4.35
C PRO A 22 15.20 4.07 3.00
N ILE A 23 14.61 3.63 1.89
CA ILE A 23 15.16 3.85 0.54
C ILE A 23 14.83 5.26 0.05
N LEU A 24 13.68 5.82 0.40
CA LEU A 24 13.22 7.12 -0.06
C LEU A 24 14.20 8.26 0.25
N PRO A 25 14.74 8.41 1.50
CA PRO A 25 15.75 9.44 1.80
C PRO A 25 17.02 9.27 0.99
N LEU A 26 17.48 8.04 0.80
CA LEU A 26 18.69 7.74 0.03
C LEU A 26 18.51 8.06 -1.46
N TYR A 27 17.35 7.74 -2.01
CA TYR A 27 16.98 8.05 -3.38
C TYR A 27 16.90 9.57 -3.61
N ILE A 28 16.22 10.32 -2.72
CA ILE A 28 16.12 11.78 -2.77
C ILE A 28 17.50 12.42 -2.65
N ARG A 29 18.36 11.91 -1.77
CA ARG A 29 19.75 12.39 -1.64
C ARG A 29 20.53 12.24 -2.95
N GLY A 30 20.36 11.11 -3.64
CA GLY A 30 20.95 10.88 -4.96
C GLY A 30 20.46 11.86 -6.03
N MET A 31 19.19 12.26 -5.98
CA MET A 31 18.61 13.22 -6.93
C MET A 31 19.06 14.66 -6.69
N MET A 32 19.24 15.05 -5.42
CA MET A 32 19.52 16.45 -5.05
C MET A 32 21.02 16.76 -5.01
N GLY A 33 21.89 15.75 -4.75
CA GLY A 33 23.32 15.98 -4.52
C GLY A 33 23.63 16.92 -3.34
N GLY A 34 22.66 17.14 -2.45
CA GLY A 34 22.66 18.24 -1.51
C GLY A 34 23.02 17.88 -0.07
N ASP A 35 22.99 18.91 0.79
CA ASP A 35 23.23 18.80 2.22
C ASP A 35 22.20 17.88 2.89
N ALA A 36 22.65 17.07 3.84
CA ALA A 36 21.84 16.11 4.57
C ALA A 36 20.65 16.75 5.30
N LYS A 37 20.79 18.00 5.77
CA LYS A 37 19.71 18.74 6.44
C LYS A 37 18.58 19.09 5.45
N ALA A 38 18.93 19.55 4.26
CA ALA A 38 17.94 19.87 3.21
C ALA A 38 17.18 18.60 2.78
N VAL A 39 17.88 17.49 2.60
CA VAL A 39 17.27 16.19 2.27
C VAL A 39 16.30 15.74 3.36
N ALA A 40 16.69 15.79 4.64
CA ALA A 40 15.84 15.40 5.75
C ALA A 40 14.55 16.23 5.82
N THR A 41 14.66 17.55 5.62
CA THR A 41 13.50 18.45 5.61
C THR A 41 12.51 18.10 4.47
N ILE A 42 13.02 17.90 3.26
CA ILE A 42 12.20 17.57 2.09
C ILE A 42 11.53 16.18 2.26
N VAL A 43 12.27 15.19 2.74
CA VAL A 43 11.70 13.87 3.06
C VAL A 43 10.58 14.00 4.09
N GLY A 44 10.80 14.80 5.15
CA GLY A 44 9.78 15.07 6.16
C GLY A 44 8.50 15.69 5.56
N ILE A 45 8.63 16.69 4.68
CA ILE A 45 7.51 17.31 3.97
C ILE A 45 6.77 16.28 3.11
N ILE A 46 7.48 15.47 2.34
CA ILE A 46 6.89 14.44 1.48
C ILE A 46 6.12 13.40 2.30
N ILE A 47 6.69 12.94 3.42
CA ILE A 47 6.02 11.98 4.32
C ILE A 47 4.80 12.63 4.97
N PHE A 48 4.90 13.88 5.41
CA PHE A 48 3.78 14.62 5.98
C PHE A 48 2.63 14.77 4.98
N LEU A 49 2.92 15.16 3.75
CA LEU A 49 1.90 15.28 2.69
C LEU A 49 1.26 13.93 2.37
N ALA A 50 2.05 12.84 2.29
CA ALA A 50 1.53 11.51 2.05
C ALA A 50 0.66 11.01 3.22
N GLY A 51 1.07 11.25 4.45
CA GLY A 51 0.28 10.92 5.64
C GLY A 51 -1.00 11.73 5.75
N GLY A 52 -0.90 13.04 5.51
CA GLY A 52 -2.06 13.95 5.51
C GLY A 52 -3.09 13.57 4.44
N SER A 53 -2.66 13.30 3.21
CA SER A 53 -3.57 12.84 2.14
C SER A 53 -4.20 11.47 2.45
N SER A 54 -3.45 10.57 3.09
CA SER A 54 -3.96 9.28 3.57
C SER A 54 -5.05 9.47 4.63
N ALA A 55 -4.81 10.33 5.61
CA ALA A 55 -5.78 10.64 6.66
C ALA A 55 -7.07 11.27 6.07
N MET A 56 -6.92 12.22 5.17
CA MET A 56 -8.07 12.83 4.49
C MET A 56 -8.88 11.82 3.68
N ALA A 57 -8.20 10.92 2.97
CA ALA A 57 -8.87 9.89 2.19
C ALA A 57 -9.61 8.89 3.09
N SER A 58 -9.04 8.49 4.21
CA SER A 58 -9.69 7.56 5.15
C SER A 58 -10.98 8.12 5.75
N LEU A 59 -11.08 9.44 5.97
CA LEU A 59 -12.30 10.09 6.43
C LEU A 59 -13.46 10.05 5.40
N HIS A 60 -13.16 9.84 4.13
CA HIS A 60 -14.15 9.79 3.06
C HIS A 60 -14.50 8.37 2.60
N VAL A 61 -13.91 7.34 3.22
CA VAL A 61 -14.12 5.94 2.85
C VAL A 61 -15.60 5.56 2.95
N ASP A 62 -16.31 5.97 4.00
CA ASP A 62 -17.72 5.63 4.19
C ASP A 62 -18.60 6.17 3.07
N ARG A 63 -18.35 7.40 2.61
CA ARG A 63 -19.08 8.00 1.48
C ARG A 63 -18.79 7.26 0.17
N LEU A 64 -17.57 6.80 -0.01
CA LEU A 64 -17.15 6.09 -1.22
C LEU A 64 -17.72 4.67 -1.26
N THR A 65 -17.71 3.97 -0.14
CA THR A 65 -18.25 2.60 -0.01
C THR A 65 -19.78 2.57 -0.06
N ALA A 66 -20.46 3.69 0.27
CA ALA A 66 -21.90 3.82 0.06
C ALA A 66 -22.28 3.87 -1.43
N ARG A 67 -21.39 4.30 -2.32
CA ARG A 67 -21.65 4.44 -3.76
C ARG A 67 -21.05 3.33 -4.61
N HIS A 68 -19.97 2.72 -4.16
CA HIS A 68 -19.21 1.73 -4.91
C HIS A 68 -18.92 0.48 -4.07
N PRO A 69 -18.97 -0.72 -4.67
CA PRO A 69 -18.61 -1.94 -3.96
C PRO A 69 -17.16 -1.93 -3.45
N MET A 70 -16.96 -2.31 -2.19
CA MET A 70 -15.65 -2.30 -1.51
C MET A 70 -14.54 -2.99 -2.32
N HIS A 71 -14.85 -4.13 -2.95
CA HIS A 71 -13.88 -4.86 -3.76
C HIS A 71 -13.42 -4.10 -5.01
N GLN A 72 -14.30 -3.28 -5.65
CA GLN A 72 -13.92 -2.45 -6.79
C GLN A 72 -13.00 -1.32 -6.36
N ILE A 73 -13.28 -0.71 -5.20
CA ILE A 73 -12.42 0.34 -4.63
C ILE A 73 -11.03 -0.25 -4.32
N LEU A 74 -10.95 -1.44 -3.71
CA LEU A 74 -9.67 -2.10 -3.43
C LEU A 74 -8.89 -2.41 -4.71
N ILE A 75 -9.56 -2.92 -5.75
CA ILE A 75 -8.94 -3.23 -7.04
C ILE A 75 -8.39 -1.94 -7.69
N SER A 76 -9.20 -0.88 -7.76
CA SER A 76 -8.78 0.38 -8.37
C SER A 76 -7.67 1.06 -7.57
N ALA A 77 -7.81 1.14 -6.25
CA ALA A 77 -6.81 1.75 -5.37
C ALA A 77 -5.46 1.02 -5.45
N SER A 78 -5.46 -0.32 -5.40
CA SER A 78 -4.24 -1.10 -5.53
C SER A 78 -3.59 -0.94 -6.90
N ALA A 79 -4.38 -0.99 -7.99
CA ALA A 79 -3.86 -0.81 -9.34
C ALA A 79 -3.23 0.58 -9.53
N VAL A 80 -3.91 1.62 -9.06
CA VAL A 80 -3.41 3.00 -9.11
C VAL A 80 -2.14 3.15 -8.28
N CYS A 81 -2.06 2.57 -7.07
CA CYS A 81 -0.83 2.57 -6.28
C CYS A 81 0.34 1.95 -7.06
N GLY A 82 0.12 0.82 -7.74
CA GLY A 82 1.15 0.19 -8.58
C GLY A 82 1.68 1.14 -9.68
N VAL A 83 0.76 1.81 -10.39
CA VAL A 83 1.14 2.82 -11.41
C VAL A 83 1.88 3.99 -10.79
N LEU A 84 1.39 4.51 -9.65
CA LEU A 84 2.00 5.64 -8.98
C LEU A 84 3.44 5.34 -8.50
N PHE A 85 3.75 4.11 -8.09
CA PHE A 85 5.13 3.74 -7.75
C PHE A 85 6.06 3.74 -8.96
N ILE A 86 5.59 3.34 -10.13
CA ILE A 86 6.34 3.45 -11.39
C ILE A 86 6.57 4.92 -11.72
N LEU A 87 5.54 5.75 -11.65
CA LEU A 87 5.64 7.18 -11.92
C LEU A 87 6.59 7.89 -10.94
N GLN A 88 6.58 7.53 -9.65
CA GLN A 88 7.54 8.06 -8.68
C GLN A 88 9.00 7.82 -9.11
N TYR A 89 9.31 6.62 -9.59
CA TYR A 89 10.66 6.30 -10.07
C TYR A 89 11.03 7.08 -11.33
N MET A 90 10.07 7.31 -12.23
CA MET A 90 10.32 8.03 -13.49
C MET A 90 10.46 9.54 -13.31
N MET A 91 10.15 10.11 -12.16
CA MET A 91 10.24 11.55 -11.95
C MET A 91 11.69 12.04 -11.86
N PRO A 92 12.06 13.05 -12.68
CA PRO A 92 13.40 13.58 -12.68
C PRO A 92 13.67 14.56 -11.53
N ASN A 93 12.64 14.96 -10.79
CA ASN A 93 12.72 15.93 -9.71
C ASN A 93 11.98 15.47 -8.45
N VAL A 94 12.43 15.99 -7.31
CA VAL A 94 11.93 15.60 -5.99
C VAL A 94 10.48 16.03 -5.75
N TRP A 95 10.06 17.15 -6.33
CA TRP A 95 8.69 17.66 -6.18
C TRP A 95 7.66 16.81 -6.90
N GLY A 96 8.00 16.34 -8.13
CA GLY A 96 7.18 15.38 -8.86
C GLY A 96 7.06 14.05 -8.12
N LEU A 97 8.18 13.54 -7.57
CA LEU A 97 8.19 12.36 -6.73
C LEU A 97 7.29 12.57 -5.49
N GLY A 98 7.40 13.70 -4.81
CA GLY A 98 6.57 14.06 -3.65
C GLY A 98 5.09 14.15 -3.97
N PHE A 99 4.73 14.72 -5.12
CA PHE A 99 3.34 14.78 -5.59
C PHE A 99 2.75 13.38 -5.78
N PHE A 100 3.44 12.50 -6.51
CA PHE A 100 2.96 11.12 -6.69
C PHE A 100 2.98 10.32 -5.39
N ARG A 101 3.88 10.64 -4.45
CA ARG A 101 3.89 10.05 -3.12
C ARG A 101 2.67 10.44 -2.30
N ALA A 102 2.27 11.72 -2.35
CA ALA A 102 1.03 12.20 -1.71
C ALA A 102 -0.21 11.52 -2.31
N LEU A 103 -0.29 11.38 -3.64
CA LEU A 103 -1.35 10.62 -4.30
C LEU A 103 -1.37 9.15 -3.85
N THR A 104 -0.21 8.51 -3.76
CA THR A 104 -0.12 7.13 -3.24
C THR A 104 -0.66 7.05 -1.81
N GLY A 105 -0.33 8.03 -0.95
CA GLY A 105 -0.88 8.14 0.40
C GLY A 105 -2.41 8.16 0.40
N MET A 106 -3.02 8.93 -0.49
CA MET A 106 -4.48 9.03 -0.61
C MET A 106 -5.12 7.67 -0.91
N PHE A 107 -4.62 6.91 -1.88
CA PHE A 107 -5.16 5.59 -2.21
C PHE A 107 -4.87 4.56 -1.12
N MET A 108 -3.70 4.60 -0.49
CA MET A 108 -3.37 3.75 0.66
C MET A 108 -4.28 3.99 1.87
N GLY A 109 -4.66 5.26 2.12
CA GLY A 109 -5.60 5.63 3.19
C GLY A 109 -6.98 5.00 3.04
N MET A 110 -7.35 4.54 1.86
CA MET A 110 -8.61 3.83 1.61
C MET A 110 -8.47 2.30 1.75
N ILE A 111 -7.33 1.73 1.38
CA ILE A 111 -7.13 0.26 1.34
C ILE A 111 -7.27 -0.36 2.73
N MET A 112 -6.62 0.20 3.74
CA MET A 112 -6.60 -0.38 5.09
C MET A 112 -7.97 -0.37 5.78
N PRO A 113 -8.72 0.75 5.85
CA PRO A 113 -10.05 0.76 6.44
C PRO A 113 -11.00 -0.19 5.73
N ILE A 114 -11.01 -0.19 4.39
CA ILE A 114 -11.91 -1.07 3.61
C ILE A 114 -11.58 -2.54 3.86
N SER A 115 -10.30 -2.90 3.90
CA SER A 115 -9.88 -4.28 4.22
C SER A 115 -10.34 -4.70 5.62
N ASN A 116 -10.20 -3.82 6.62
CA ASN A 116 -10.67 -4.07 7.99
C ASN A 116 -12.19 -4.23 8.04
N THR A 117 -12.94 -3.39 7.33
CA THR A 117 -14.40 -3.51 7.24
C THR A 117 -14.82 -4.85 6.64
N ILE A 118 -14.17 -5.31 5.57
CA ILE A 118 -14.44 -6.62 4.97
C ILE A 118 -14.18 -7.76 5.96
N ILE A 119 -13.08 -7.69 6.73
CA ILE A 119 -12.77 -8.67 7.77
C ILE A 119 -13.86 -8.65 8.84
N THR A 120 -14.25 -7.47 9.33
CA THR A 120 -15.26 -7.30 10.37
C THR A 120 -16.61 -7.88 9.96
N LEU A 121 -17.03 -7.68 8.71
CA LEU A 121 -18.29 -8.19 8.18
C LEU A 121 -18.27 -9.70 7.91
N ALA A 122 -17.09 -10.28 7.66
CA ALA A 122 -16.94 -11.69 7.30
C ALA A 122 -16.64 -12.62 8.51
N VAL A 123 -16.42 -12.06 9.71
CA VAL A 123 -16.02 -12.81 10.91
C VAL A 123 -17.06 -12.67 12.01
N PRO A 124 -17.52 -13.79 12.63
CA PRO A 124 -18.38 -13.75 13.81
C PRO A 124 -17.77 -12.96 14.97
N GLU A 125 -18.61 -12.34 15.81
CA GLU A 125 -18.18 -11.47 16.92
C GLU A 125 -17.14 -12.15 17.83
N GLU A 126 -17.38 -13.42 18.20
CA GLU A 126 -16.54 -14.17 19.13
C GLU A 126 -15.11 -14.40 18.59
N LYS A 127 -14.92 -14.33 17.26
CA LYS A 127 -13.65 -14.59 16.60
C LYS A 127 -12.94 -13.33 16.12
N LYS A 128 -13.56 -12.16 16.19
CA LYS A 128 -13.00 -10.91 15.72
C LYS A 128 -11.64 -10.60 16.37
N GLY A 129 -11.56 -10.69 17.69
CA GLY A 129 -10.32 -10.45 18.43
C GLY A 129 -9.15 -11.30 17.95
N THR A 130 -9.38 -12.62 17.78
CA THR A 130 -8.38 -13.55 17.28
C THR A 130 -7.94 -13.21 15.84
N VAL A 131 -8.90 -12.94 14.97
CA VAL A 131 -8.59 -12.63 13.55
C VAL A 131 -7.84 -11.31 13.43
N PHE A 132 -8.23 -10.26 14.17
CA PHE A 132 -7.48 -9.00 14.19
C PHE A 132 -6.11 -9.14 14.81
N GLY A 133 -5.95 -9.97 15.85
CA GLY A 133 -4.64 -10.30 16.43
C GLY A 133 -3.70 -10.94 15.39
N ILE A 134 -4.18 -11.93 14.63
CA ILE A 134 -3.42 -12.56 13.55
C ILE A 134 -3.10 -11.53 12.44
N THR A 135 -4.07 -10.70 12.07
CA THR A 135 -3.89 -9.67 11.03
C THR A 135 -2.79 -8.68 11.42
N THR A 136 -2.83 -8.18 12.66
CA THR A 136 -1.83 -7.25 13.17
C THR A 136 -0.45 -7.90 13.28
N SER A 137 -0.37 -9.13 13.76
CA SER A 137 0.90 -9.86 13.86
C SER A 137 1.55 -10.05 12.48
N LEU A 138 0.76 -10.44 11.47
CA LEU A 138 1.26 -10.58 10.09
C LEU A 138 1.65 -9.22 9.50
N ALA A 139 0.90 -8.16 9.76
CA ALA A 139 1.25 -6.81 9.32
C ALA A 139 2.59 -6.35 9.92
N LEU A 140 2.84 -6.65 11.21
CA LEU A 140 4.12 -6.37 11.87
C LEU A 140 5.28 -7.16 11.24
N TRP A 141 5.07 -8.42 10.86
CA TRP A 141 6.06 -9.18 10.10
C TRP A 141 6.35 -8.52 8.75
N GLY A 142 5.34 -7.99 8.06
CA GLY A 142 5.53 -7.18 6.86
C GLY A 142 6.40 -5.95 7.11
N ASN A 143 6.17 -5.25 8.22
CA ASN A 143 6.95 -4.06 8.60
C ASN A 143 8.43 -4.37 8.88
N VAL A 144 8.73 -5.55 9.43
CA VAL A 144 10.11 -5.99 9.69
C VAL A 144 10.79 -6.51 8.42
N ALA A 145 10.11 -7.38 7.68
CA ALA A 145 10.67 -8.01 6.48
C ALA A 145 10.83 -7.04 5.30
N GLY A 146 9.93 -6.04 5.18
CA GLY A 146 9.94 -5.07 4.09
C GLY A 146 11.27 -4.32 3.94
N PRO A 147 11.75 -3.61 4.98
CA PRO A 147 13.02 -2.89 4.93
C PRO A 147 14.22 -3.78 4.65
N VAL A 148 14.27 -4.99 5.23
CA VAL A 148 15.35 -5.95 5.01
C VAL A 148 15.40 -6.38 3.54
N PHE A 149 14.26 -6.78 3.00
CA PHE A 149 14.16 -7.18 1.59
C PHE A 149 14.51 -6.02 0.65
N SER A 150 13.93 -4.84 0.89
CA SER A 150 14.17 -3.66 0.06
C SER A 150 15.61 -3.16 0.13
N GLY A 151 16.23 -3.24 1.31
CA GLY A 151 17.65 -2.93 1.49
C GLY A 151 18.55 -3.87 0.67
N ALA A 152 18.32 -5.19 0.77
CA ALA A 152 19.05 -6.19 -0.01
C ALA A 152 18.85 -5.98 -1.53
N LEU A 153 17.62 -5.68 -1.95
CA LEU A 153 17.30 -5.41 -3.35
C LEU A 153 17.99 -4.16 -3.86
N ALA A 154 17.97 -3.07 -3.07
CA ALA A 154 18.62 -1.81 -3.41
C ALA A 154 20.14 -1.95 -3.51
N MET A 155 20.77 -2.74 -2.62
CA MET A 155 22.22 -3.02 -2.66
C MET A 155 22.62 -3.77 -3.93
N LYS A 156 21.79 -4.72 -4.37
CA LYS A 156 22.12 -5.59 -5.52
C LYS A 156 21.74 -4.98 -6.87
N PHE A 157 20.62 -4.27 -6.95
CA PHE A 157 20.02 -3.81 -8.20
C PHE A 157 19.75 -2.30 -8.24
N GLY A 158 20.20 -1.57 -7.23
CA GLY A 158 19.98 -0.12 -7.11
C GLY A 158 18.60 0.26 -6.58
N TYR A 159 18.44 1.54 -6.22
CA TYR A 159 17.23 2.04 -5.56
C TYR A 159 15.95 1.90 -6.42
N GLY A 160 16.09 2.00 -7.75
CA GLY A 160 14.96 1.85 -8.67
C GLY A 160 14.25 0.50 -8.58
N SER A 161 15.01 -0.56 -8.29
CA SER A 161 14.44 -1.91 -8.15
C SER A 161 13.40 -2.02 -7.05
N VAL A 162 13.51 -1.19 -6.00
CA VAL A 162 12.54 -1.16 -4.89
C VAL A 162 11.22 -0.56 -5.34
N PHE A 163 11.22 0.48 -6.17
CA PHE A 163 9.98 1.05 -6.73
C PHE A 163 9.29 0.05 -7.65
N TRP A 164 10.04 -0.64 -8.51
CA TRP A 164 9.49 -1.68 -9.39
C TRP A 164 8.95 -2.88 -8.63
N SER A 165 9.65 -3.36 -7.60
CA SER A 165 9.17 -4.48 -6.78
C SER A 165 7.91 -4.11 -6.00
N THR A 166 7.85 -2.88 -5.47
CA THR A 166 6.65 -2.36 -4.79
C THR A 166 5.48 -2.25 -5.76
N ALA A 167 5.68 -1.72 -6.96
CA ALA A 167 4.65 -1.68 -8.00
C ALA A 167 4.15 -3.07 -8.37
N PHE A 168 5.06 -4.03 -8.53
CA PHE A 168 4.71 -5.43 -8.81
C PHE A 168 3.85 -6.05 -7.70
N ILE A 169 4.18 -5.80 -6.44
CA ILE A 169 3.39 -6.27 -5.29
C ILE A 169 1.96 -5.71 -5.37
N PHE A 170 1.79 -4.42 -5.67
CA PHE A 170 0.46 -3.81 -5.78
C PHE A 170 -0.34 -4.36 -6.97
N PHE A 171 0.29 -4.63 -8.11
CA PHE A 171 -0.37 -5.30 -9.24
C PHE A 171 -0.74 -6.75 -8.91
N PHE A 172 0.12 -7.45 -8.18
CA PHE A 172 -0.16 -8.79 -7.70
C PHE A 172 -1.36 -8.81 -6.73
N VAL A 173 -1.42 -7.87 -5.80
CA VAL A 173 -2.58 -7.66 -4.92
C VAL A 173 -3.86 -7.41 -5.73
N THR A 174 -3.79 -6.53 -6.73
CA THR A 174 -4.90 -6.25 -7.65
C THR A 174 -5.40 -7.52 -8.34
N LEU A 175 -4.49 -8.33 -8.84
CA LEU A 175 -4.82 -9.60 -9.50
C LEU A 175 -5.48 -10.59 -8.54
N LEU A 176 -4.95 -10.74 -7.33
CA LEU A 176 -5.51 -11.63 -6.32
C LEU A 176 -6.96 -11.27 -5.96
N ILE A 177 -7.24 -9.97 -5.77
CA ILE A 177 -8.60 -9.51 -5.45
C ILE A 177 -9.54 -9.79 -6.63
N ARG A 178 -9.12 -9.53 -7.86
CA ARG A 178 -9.91 -9.81 -9.08
C ARG A 178 -10.25 -11.29 -9.24
N LEU A 179 -9.26 -12.16 -9.08
CA LEU A 179 -9.44 -13.60 -9.23
C LEU A 179 -10.40 -14.17 -8.18
N GLN A 180 -10.30 -13.71 -6.93
CA GLN A 180 -11.22 -14.17 -5.88
C GLN A 180 -12.64 -13.67 -6.10
N HIS A 181 -12.81 -12.41 -6.48
CA HIS A 181 -14.13 -11.86 -6.78
C HIS A 181 -14.82 -12.61 -7.92
N LYS A 182 -14.08 -12.97 -8.97
CA LYS A 182 -14.61 -13.78 -10.09
C LYS A 182 -15.11 -15.14 -9.60
N LYS A 183 -14.33 -15.84 -8.77
CA LYS A 183 -14.73 -17.16 -8.20
C LYS A 183 -15.99 -17.09 -7.35
N VAL A 184 -16.13 -16.05 -6.53
CA VAL A 184 -17.33 -15.86 -5.69
C VAL A 184 -18.56 -15.60 -6.55
N ARG A 185 -18.44 -14.76 -7.57
CA ARG A 185 -19.53 -14.46 -8.51
C ARG A 185 -19.95 -15.67 -9.34
N GLU A 186 -19.00 -16.47 -9.80
CA GLU A 186 -19.29 -17.72 -10.53
C GLU A 186 -19.98 -18.77 -9.64
N ALA A 187 -19.59 -18.86 -8.37
CA ALA A 187 -20.24 -19.75 -7.42
C ALA A 187 -21.69 -19.34 -7.12
N GLN A 188 -21.95 -18.03 -7.01
CA GLN A 188 -23.30 -17.49 -6.83
C GLN A 188 -24.19 -17.67 -8.06
N ALA A 189 -23.63 -17.64 -9.26
CA ALA A 189 -24.37 -17.85 -10.50
C ALA A 189 -24.73 -19.32 -10.78
N ARG A 190 -24.09 -20.27 -10.07
CA ARG A 190 -24.34 -21.72 -10.19
C ARG A 190 -25.27 -22.30 -9.11
N ALA A 191 -25.56 -21.51 -8.07
CA ALA A 191 -26.47 -21.84 -6.97
C ALA A 191 -27.87 -21.30 -7.23
#